data_d30564f85291f5db6a96cd8242a289de
#
_entry.id   d30564f85291f5db6a96cd8242a289de
#
_cell.length_a   1.000
_cell.length_b   1.000
_cell.length_c   1.000
_cell.angle_alpha   90.00
_cell.angle_beta   90.00
_cell.angle_gamma   90.00
#
_symmetry.space_group_name_H-M   'P 1'
#
loop_
_entity.id
_entity.type
_entity.pdbx_description
1 polymer ?
#
loop_
_entity_poly.entity_id
_entity_poly.type
_entity_poly.pdbx_seq_one_letter_code
_entity_poly.pdbx_strand_id
1 'polypeptide(L)'
;MIEIFFVHYRFVPPQRWLHNIEHGAVVMLYHPCTHPVTVNKLRTLVTGCIRKHIISPYTNMSEDRPLALVAWGCVMTMSRVEEAKVVQFIRTRGLKGPEGTYPKEGQYTHQLQKLAEPPQGSDINDTTLCPNFV
;
A
#
# COMPACT_ATOMS: atom_id res chain seq x y z
N MET A 1 17.58 -10.66 0.65
CA MET A 1 16.19 -10.42 0.29
C MET A 1 15.85 -8.96 0.46
N ILE A 2 15.15 -8.38 -0.48
CA ILE A 2 14.89 -6.95 -0.49
C ILE A 2 13.47 -6.67 -0.03
N GLU A 3 13.33 -5.83 0.95
CA GLU A 3 12.05 -5.35 1.39
C GLU A 3 11.80 -3.94 0.91
N ILE A 4 10.55 -3.62 0.74
CA ILE A 4 10.16 -2.40 0.07
C ILE A 4 9.41 -1.51 1.02
N PHE A 5 9.93 -0.29 1.23
CA PHE A 5 9.26 0.76 1.97
C PHE A 5 9.05 1.97 1.07
N PHE A 6 8.77 1.70 -0.21
CA PHE A 6 8.69 2.73 -1.22
C PHE A 6 7.30 2.80 -1.82
N VAL A 7 6.94 3.96 -2.27
CA VAL A 7 5.69 4.20 -2.98
C VAL A 7 5.95 4.51 -4.44
N HIS A 8 4.91 4.41 -5.25
CA HIS A 8 4.93 4.88 -6.64
C HIS A 8 5.99 4.22 -7.49
N TYR A 9 5.87 2.94 -7.68
CA TYR A 9 6.68 2.23 -8.67
C TYR A 9 6.02 2.34 -10.04
N ARG A 10 6.83 2.26 -11.10
CA ARG A 10 6.29 2.01 -12.44
C ARG A 10 5.64 0.66 -12.47
N PHE A 11 6.27 -0.30 -11.84
CA PHE A 11 5.74 -1.64 -11.73
C PHE A 11 6.55 -2.40 -10.68
N VAL A 12 5.84 -3.16 -9.83
CA VAL A 12 6.47 -4.07 -8.88
C VAL A 12 5.97 -5.48 -9.18
N PRO A 13 6.87 -6.43 -9.49
CA PRO A 13 6.44 -7.80 -9.72
C PRO A 13 5.72 -8.39 -8.49
N PRO A 14 4.68 -9.23 -8.70
CA PRO A 14 3.95 -9.82 -7.58
C PRO A 14 4.83 -10.52 -6.55
N GLN A 15 5.92 -11.15 -6.96
CA GLN A 15 6.83 -11.81 -6.02
C GLN A 15 7.39 -10.85 -4.98
N ARG A 16 7.61 -9.60 -5.38
CA ARG A 16 8.18 -8.59 -4.48
C ARG A 16 7.16 -8.10 -3.48
N TRP A 17 5.97 -7.71 -3.93
CA TRP A 17 5.00 -7.18 -3.00
C TRP A 17 4.35 -8.28 -2.15
N LEU A 18 4.28 -9.53 -2.64
CA LEU A 18 3.84 -10.65 -1.81
C LEU A 18 4.77 -10.85 -0.62
N HIS A 19 6.08 -10.78 -0.84
CA HIS A 19 7.03 -10.88 0.26
C HIS A 19 6.84 -9.77 1.28
N ASN A 20 6.61 -8.56 0.82
CA ASN A 20 6.41 -7.42 1.73
C ASN A 20 5.12 -7.52 2.54
N ILE A 21 4.09 -8.17 1.99
CA ILE A 21 2.87 -8.47 2.75
C ILE A 21 3.18 -9.36 3.95
N GLU A 22 4.09 -10.31 3.81
CA GLU A 22 4.52 -11.18 4.92
C GLU A 22 5.14 -10.38 6.07
N HIS A 23 5.67 -9.21 5.78
CA HIS A 23 6.24 -8.30 6.76
C HIS A 23 5.30 -7.16 7.17
N GLY A 24 4.03 -7.27 6.82
CA GLY A 24 3.01 -6.34 7.28
C GLY A 24 2.70 -5.16 6.36
N ALA A 25 3.28 -5.13 5.17
CA ALA A 25 3.00 -4.04 4.23
C ALA A 25 1.57 -4.10 3.69
N VAL A 26 1.03 -2.94 3.36
CA VAL A 26 -0.21 -2.80 2.61
C VAL A 26 0.17 -2.44 1.17
N VAL A 27 -0.37 -3.17 0.23
CA VAL A 27 -0.10 -2.95 -1.20
C VAL A 27 -1.34 -2.35 -1.85
N MET A 28 -1.17 -1.20 -2.49
CA MET A 28 -2.19 -0.58 -3.31
C MET A 28 -1.94 -0.94 -4.77
N LEU A 29 -2.91 -1.59 -5.40
CA LEU A 29 -2.86 -1.92 -6.82
C LEU A 29 -3.94 -1.15 -7.55
N TYR A 30 -3.62 -0.70 -8.76
CA TYR A 30 -4.59 0.00 -9.59
C TYR A 30 -4.43 -0.42 -11.05
N HIS A 31 -5.56 -0.57 -11.74
CA HIS A 31 -5.53 -0.83 -13.17
C HIS A 31 -4.99 0.40 -13.91
N PRO A 32 -4.07 0.23 -14.87
CA PRO A 32 -3.46 1.38 -15.57
C PRO A 32 -4.45 2.31 -16.28
N CYS A 33 -5.62 1.80 -16.64
CA CYS A 33 -6.65 2.61 -17.30
C CYS A 33 -7.53 3.38 -16.32
N THR A 34 -7.29 3.27 -15.02
CA THR A 34 -8.06 4.00 -14.01
C THR A 34 -7.79 5.50 -14.13
N HIS A 35 -8.84 6.30 -13.97
CA HIS A 35 -8.69 7.74 -14.05
C HIS A 35 -7.67 8.26 -13.02
N PRO A 36 -6.72 9.11 -13.42
CA PRO A 36 -5.66 9.58 -12.52
C PRO A 36 -6.16 10.23 -11.23
N VAL A 37 -7.29 10.93 -11.28
CA VAL A 37 -7.87 11.56 -10.09
C VAL A 37 -8.29 10.49 -9.07
N THR A 38 -8.87 9.39 -9.53
CA THR A 38 -9.29 8.28 -8.67
C THR A 38 -8.08 7.60 -8.04
N VAL A 39 -7.05 7.33 -8.84
CA VAL A 39 -5.81 6.74 -8.35
C VAL A 39 -5.17 7.64 -7.30
N ASN A 40 -5.10 8.93 -7.58
CA ASN A 40 -4.50 9.89 -6.66
C ASN A 40 -5.27 10.00 -5.34
N LYS A 41 -6.60 9.91 -5.40
CA LYS A 41 -7.43 9.93 -4.19
C LYS A 41 -7.10 8.76 -3.28
N LEU A 42 -7.00 7.55 -3.83
CA LEU A 42 -6.62 6.37 -3.04
C LEU A 42 -5.19 6.48 -2.54
N ARG A 43 -4.27 6.93 -3.39
CA ARG A 43 -2.87 7.13 -3.02
C ARG A 43 -2.74 8.06 -1.82
N THR A 44 -3.47 9.16 -1.82
CA THR A 44 -3.45 10.13 -0.72
C THR A 44 -3.90 9.51 0.60
N LEU A 45 -4.94 8.67 0.55
CA LEU A 45 -5.39 7.97 1.75
C LEU A 45 -4.34 6.97 2.25
N VAL A 46 -3.78 6.15 1.37
CA VAL A 46 -2.78 5.15 1.74
C VAL A 46 -1.53 5.81 2.32
N THR A 47 -1.02 6.83 1.66
CA THR A 47 0.19 7.53 2.13
C THR A 47 -0.05 8.29 3.43
N GLY A 48 -1.28 8.70 3.70
CA GLY A 48 -1.65 9.33 4.96
C GLY A 48 -1.93 8.34 6.09
N CYS A 49 -1.94 7.05 5.80
CA CYS A 49 -2.28 6.01 6.77
C CYS A 49 -1.10 5.19 7.26
N ILE A 50 -0.19 4.83 6.37
CA ILE A 50 0.87 3.86 6.67
C ILE A 50 2.11 4.16 5.83
N ARG A 51 3.28 4.11 6.46
CA ARG A 51 4.54 4.23 5.73
C ARG A 51 4.89 2.94 4.99
N LYS A 52 4.61 1.80 5.61
CA LYS A 52 4.97 0.50 5.06
C LYS A 52 3.96 0.09 4.00
N HIS A 53 4.06 0.70 2.83
CA HIS A 53 3.15 0.45 1.72
C HIS A 53 3.89 0.40 0.39
N ILE A 54 3.23 -0.21 -0.59
CA ILE A 54 3.68 -0.25 -1.98
C ILE A 54 2.52 0.20 -2.84
N ILE A 55 2.79 1.01 -3.85
CA ILE A 55 1.80 1.41 -4.85
C ILE A 55 2.32 1.02 -6.22
N SER A 56 1.54 0.21 -6.93
CA SER A 56 1.93 -0.28 -8.25
C SER A 56 0.74 -0.44 -9.18
N PRO A 57 0.91 -0.16 -10.46
CA PRO A 57 -0.10 -0.56 -11.43
C PRO A 57 -0.15 -2.09 -11.55
N TYR A 58 -1.30 -2.62 -11.88
CA TYR A 58 -1.50 -4.06 -12.04
C TYR A 58 -2.57 -4.29 -13.10
N THR A 59 -2.21 -5.00 -14.15
CA THR A 59 -3.10 -5.16 -15.30
C THR A 59 -4.16 -6.26 -15.12
N ASN A 60 -3.89 -7.22 -14.24
CA ASN A 60 -4.80 -8.36 -14.02
C ASN A 60 -5.89 -8.00 -13.02
N MET A 61 -6.66 -6.95 -13.36
CA MET A 61 -7.76 -6.46 -12.55
C MET A 61 -8.97 -6.19 -13.43
N SER A 62 -10.17 -6.37 -12.86
CA SER A 62 -11.40 -6.02 -13.55
C SER A 62 -11.53 -4.51 -13.72
N GLU A 63 -12.02 -4.06 -14.86
CA GLU A 63 -12.30 -2.65 -15.09
C GLU A 63 -13.40 -2.13 -14.17
N ASP A 64 -14.30 -3.01 -13.73
CA ASP A 64 -15.39 -2.65 -12.81
C ASP A 64 -14.89 -2.44 -11.38
N ARG A 65 -13.77 -3.08 -11.03
CA ARG A 65 -13.14 -2.93 -9.71
C ARG A 65 -11.64 -2.73 -9.90
N PRO A 66 -11.26 -1.53 -10.36
CA PRO A 66 -9.89 -1.30 -10.80
C PRO A 66 -8.91 -0.93 -9.68
N LEU A 67 -9.35 -0.91 -8.45
CA LEU A 67 -8.55 -0.55 -7.29
C LEU A 67 -8.54 -1.70 -6.29
N ALA A 68 -7.41 -1.94 -5.65
CA ALA A 68 -7.30 -2.95 -4.61
C ALA A 68 -6.32 -2.54 -3.53
N LEU A 69 -6.62 -2.96 -2.31
CA LEU A 69 -5.65 -2.98 -1.22
C LEU A 69 -5.44 -4.44 -0.83
N VAL A 70 -4.17 -4.80 -0.68
CA VAL A 70 -3.78 -6.17 -0.34
C VAL A 70 -2.94 -6.13 0.93
N ALA A 71 -3.28 -7.00 1.87
CA ALA A 71 -2.52 -7.19 3.10
C ALA A 71 -2.49 -8.68 3.41
N TRP A 72 -1.74 -9.07 4.41
CA TRP A 72 -1.66 -10.49 4.77
C TRP A 72 -3.05 -11.05 5.07
N GLY A 73 -3.42 -12.06 4.30
CA GLY A 73 -4.68 -12.78 4.49
C GLY A 73 -5.94 -12.03 4.04
N CYS A 74 -5.81 -10.86 3.40
CA CYS A 74 -6.98 -10.08 3.03
C CYS A 74 -6.76 -9.23 1.79
N VAL A 75 -7.77 -9.19 0.94
CA VAL A 75 -7.80 -8.33 -0.25
C VAL A 75 -9.11 -7.58 -0.26
N MET A 76 -9.05 -6.28 -0.52
CA MET A 76 -10.24 -5.46 -0.73
C MET A 76 -10.17 -4.82 -2.11
N THR A 77 -11.12 -5.16 -2.98
CA THR A 77 -11.24 -4.51 -4.29
C THR A 77 -12.30 -3.43 -4.23
N MET A 78 -12.16 -2.42 -5.07
CA MET A 78 -13.06 -1.28 -5.06
C MET A 78 -13.37 -0.81 -6.47
N SER A 79 -14.60 -0.37 -6.67
CA SER A 79 -15.01 0.33 -7.88
C SER A 79 -14.82 1.84 -7.73
N ARG A 80 -14.83 2.32 -6.51
CA ARG A 80 -14.59 3.73 -6.16
C ARG A 80 -13.93 3.82 -4.79
N VAL A 81 -13.32 4.96 -4.50
CA VAL A 81 -12.63 5.17 -3.23
C VAL A 81 -13.64 5.56 -2.15
N GLU A 82 -13.70 4.76 -1.09
CA GLU A 82 -14.52 5.06 0.10
C GLU A 82 -13.57 5.19 1.29
N GLU A 83 -13.39 6.42 1.76
CA GLU A 83 -12.40 6.74 2.78
C GLU A 83 -12.52 5.87 4.03
N ALA A 84 -13.73 5.75 4.58
CA ALA A 84 -13.94 4.99 5.81
C ALA A 84 -13.50 3.52 5.66
N LYS A 85 -13.79 2.91 4.51
CA LYS A 85 -13.40 1.52 4.25
C LYS A 85 -11.90 1.36 4.09
N VAL A 86 -11.25 2.30 3.43
CA VAL A 86 -9.80 2.29 3.24
C VAL A 86 -9.09 2.42 4.59
N VAL A 87 -9.51 3.39 5.41
CA VAL A 87 -8.95 3.61 6.74
C VAL A 87 -9.13 2.38 7.62
N GLN A 88 -10.33 1.80 7.63
CA GLN A 88 -10.61 0.60 8.41
C GLN A 88 -9.75 -0.57 7.96
N PHE A 89 -9.63 -0.78 6.64
CA PHE A 89 -8.79 -1.87 6.11
C PHE A 89 -7.35 -1.73 6.59
N ILE A 90 -6.77 -0.55 6.46
CA ILE A 90 -5.38 -0.34 6.84
C ILE A 90 -5.19 -0.51 8.35
N ARG A 91 -6.08 0.04 9.17
CA ARG A 91 -6.00 -0.09 10.62
C ARG A 91 -6.14 -1.53 11.10
N THR A 92 -6.98 -2.32 10.45
CA THR A 92 -7.23 -3.70 10.89
C THR A 92 -6.28 -4.72 10.26
N ARG A 93 -5.76 -4.44 9.07
CA ARG A 93 -4.96 -5.40 8.32
C ARG A 93 -3.50 -5.01 8.12
N GLY A 94 -3.16 -3.75 8.30
CA GLY A 94 -1.78 -3.29 8.19
C GLY A 94 -0.93 -3.82 9.33
N LEU A 95 0.36 -3.97 9.07
CA LEU A 95 1.37 -4.44 10.02
C LEU A 95 1.08 -5.84 10.57
N LYS A 96 0.36 -6.67 9.83
CA LYS A 96 0.02 -8.04 10.20
C LYS A 96 0.65 -9.00 9.22
N GLY A 97 1.65 -9.73 9.64
CA GLY A 97 2.29 -10.72 8.78
C GLY A 97 3.05 -11.72 9.62
N PRO A 98 3.29 -12.94 9.11
CA PRO A 98 3.94 -13.99 9.86
C PRO A 98 5.42 -13.75 10.09
N GLU A 99 6.06 -12.88 9.29
CA GLU A 99 7.50 -12.66 9.36
C GLU A 99 7.89 -11.46 10.24
N GLY A 100 6.90 -10.83 10.87
CA GLY A 100 7.14 -9.64 11.67
C GLY A 100 7.31 -8.38 10.82
N THR A 101 7.41 -7.23 11.49
CA THR A 101 7.53 -5.94 10.82
C THR A 101 8.84 -5.28 11.19
N TYR A 102 9.67 -4.99 10.18
CA TYR A 102 10.96 -4.33 10.37
C TYR A 102 10.97 -3.02 9.57
N PRO A 103 11.35 -1.90 10.18
CA PRO A 103 11.31 -0.61 9.48
C PRO A 103 12.36 -0.47 8.38
N LYS A 104 13.45 -1.25 8.43
CA LYS A 104 14.55 -1.13 7.45
C LYS A 104 15.14 -2.47 7.09
N GLU A 105 14.39 -3.29 6.38
CA GLU A 105 14.93 -4.48 5.77
C GLU A 105 15.11 -4.20 4.30
N GLY A 106 16.24 -4.28 3.72
CA GLY A 106 16.48 -4.12 2.31
C GLY A 106 15.55 -3.18 1.54
N GLN A 107 15.91 -2.85 0.35
CA GLN A 107 15.14 -1.91 -0.47
C GLN A 107 15.17 -2.35 -1.92
N TYR A 108 13.99 -2.38 -2.54
CA TYR A 108 13.88 -2.60 -3.97
C TYR A 108 13.78 -1.23 -4.64
N THR A 109 14.84 -0.86 -5.37
CA THR A 109 14.90 0.47 -6.00
C THR A 109 14.63 0.45 -7.50
N HIS A 110 14.54 -0.74 -8.10
CA HIS A 110 14.25 -0.85 -9.52
C HIS A 110 12.87 -0.25 -9.84
N GLN A 111 12.84 0.70 -10.78
CA GLN A 111 11.63 1.42 -11.18
C GLN A 111 10.97 2.22 -10.05
N LEU A 112 11.70 2.51 -9.00
CA LEU A 112 11.21 3.36 -7.93
C LEU A 112 10.98 4.79 -8.44
N GLN A 113 9.81 5.34 -8.15
CA GLN A 113 9.48 6.73 -8.49
C GLN A 113 9.47 7.63 -7.27
N LYS A 114 9.05 7.11 -6.12
CA LYS A 114 9.02 7.91 -4.90
C LYS A 114 9.21 7.03 -3.67
N LEU A 115 10.09 7.47 -2.79
CA LEU A 115 10.35 6.83 -1.51
C LEU A 115 9.18 7.03 -0.55
N ALA A 116 8.84 6.01 0.21
CA ALA A 116 7.80 6.11 1.22
C ALA A 116 8.24 6.97 2.40
N GLU A 117 7.34 7.80 2.87
CA GLU A 117 7.56 8.66 4.03
C GLU A 117 6.51 8.36 5.10
N PRO A 118 6.85 8.52 6.40
CA PRO A 118 5.83 8.37 7.44
C PRO A 118 4.73 9.41 7.27
N PRO A 119 3.46 9.05 7.53
CA PRO A 119 2.39 10.04 7.59
C PRO A 119 2.68 11.07 8.69
N GLN A 120 2.23 12.30 8.49
CA GLN A 120 2.31 13.32 9.52
C GLN A 120 1.52 12.83 10.74
N GLY A 121 2.14 12.82 11.91
CA GLY A 121 1.54 12.30 13.14
C GLY A 121 1.90 10.84 13.43
N SER A 122 2.73 10.24 12.60
CA SER A 122 3.26 8.91 12.83
C SER A 122 4.78 8.91 12.68
N ASP A 123 5.39 7.74 12.57
CA ASP A 123 6.84 7.61 12.49
C ASP A 123 7.26 6.45 11.57
N ILE A 124 8.56 6.22 11.47
CA ILE A 124 9.14 5.19 10.62
C ILE A 124 8.68 3.78 11.00
N ASN A 125 8.22 3.57 12.22
CA ASN A 125 7.73 2.28 12.71
C ASN A 125 6.22 2.13 12.54
N ASP A 126 5.55 3.09 11.93
CA ASP A 126 4.09 3.11 11.79
C ASP A 126 3.37 2.92 13.13
N THR A 127 3.87 3.60 14.17
CA THR A 127 3.32 3.47 15.52
C THR A 127 1.84 3.83 15.56
N THR A 128 1.41 4.79 14.74
CA THR A 128 0.02 5.19 14.61
C THR A 128 -0.42 5.07 13.16
N LEU A 129 -1.39 4.22 12.89
CA LEU A 129 -1.97 4.09 11.54
C LEU A 129 -3.07 5.11 11.34
N CYS A 130 -3.12 5.70 10.14
CA CYS A 130 -4.13 6.69 9.76
C CYS A 130 -4.26 7.80 10.80
N PRO A 131 -3.17 8.48 11.19
CA PRO A 131 -3.19 9.39 12.35
C PRO A 131 -4.12 10.59 12.19
N ASN A 132 -4.45 10.98 10.95
CA ASN A 132 -5.28 12.17 10.70
C ASN A 132 -6.72 11.82 10.32
N PHE A 133 -7.14 10.58 10.53
CA PHE A 133 -8.49 10.12 10.20
C PHE A 133 -9.22 9.68 11.47
N VAL A 134 -10.49 9.96 11.49
CA VAL A 134 -11.36 9.64 12.66
C VAL A 134 -11.76 8.16 12.69
#